data_95a107da7dd2cd78020cc96cdb66af98
#
_entry.id   95a107da7dd2cd78020cc96cdb66af98
#
_cell.length_a   1.000
_cell.length_b   1.000
_cell.length_c   1.000
_cell.angle_alpha   90.00
_cell.angle_beta   90.00
_cell.angle_gamma   90.00
#
_symmetry.space_group_name_H-M   'P 1'
#
loop_
_entity.id
_entity.type
_entity.pdbx_description
1 polymer ?
#
loop_
_entity_poly.entity_id
_entity_poly.type
_entity_poly.pdbx_seq_one_letter_code
_entity_poly.pdbx_strand_id
1 'polypeptide(L)'
;GEITKPSETTVTEEGDKESLAILAEGGATIYSPIKGEIIDISEVPDKVFSEKMMGNGIAIIPETGEVVAPFDGKLKMTFPTKHAIGLESKEGIELLIHFGLETVQLEGQGFEILAEADTDIIKGQPLMKVDLDYIKNHADSTVTPIVVTNLEGSTLEILTNGHIDQGDKIFLVK
;
A
#
# COMPACT_ATOMS: atom_id res chain seq x y z
N GLY A 1 -2.47 -35.51 -7.47
CA GLY A 1 -2.52 -35.27 -7.02
C GLY A 1 -2.08 -35.26 -7.11
N GLU A 2 -1.91 -35.13 -7.19
CA GLU A 2 -1.83 -34.96 -6.82
C GLU A 2 -1.29 -34.44 -6.62
N ILE A 3 -1.24 -34.36 -6.87
CA ILE A 3 -0.93 -33.74 -6.39
C ILE A 3 -0.52 -33.12 -6.44
N THR A 4 -0.56 -33.00 -6.80
CA THR A 4 -0.51 -32.35 -6.50
C THR A 4 -0.50 -31.77 -6.41
N LYS A 5 -0.71 -31.56 -6.67
CA LYS A 5 -1.08 -30.93 -6.41
C LYS A 5 -1.30 -30.35 -6.34
N PRO A 6 -1.50 -30.34 -6.49
CA PRO A 6 -1.94 -29.64 -6.46
C PRO A 6 -2.03 -29.04 -6.75
N SER A 7 -2.30 -28.75 -7.20
CA SER A 7 -2.72 -28.19 -7.30
C SER A 7 -3.00 -27.62 -7.63
N GLU A 8 -3.39 -27.28 -8.02
CA GLU A 8 -3.96 -26.73 -8.12
C GLU A 8 -4.56 -25.98 -8.13
N THR A 9 -5.14 -25.75 -8.38
CA THR A 9 -5.74 -25.04 -8.36
C THR A 9 -6.32 -24.37 -8.12
N THR A 10 -6.97 -23.93 -8.17
CA THR A 10 -7.46 -23.14 -7.86
C THR A 10 -7.40 -22.54 -7.32
N VAL A 11 -8.04 -22.57 -7.72
CA VAL A 11 -7.67 -21.99 -7.52
C VAL A 11 -7.18 -20.72 -6.85
N THR A 12 -7.65 -19.64 -7.08
CA THR A 12 -7.46 -18.35 -6.45
C THR A 12 -7.60 -18.42 -4.93
N GLU A 13 -8.64 -19.05 -4.51
CA GLU A 13 -8.91 -19.19 -3.08
C GLU A 13 -7.85 -20.04 -2.40
N GLU A 14 -7.36 -21.03 -3.08
CA GLU A 14 -6.28 -21.84 -2.57
C GLU A 14 -4.99 -21.06 -2.46
N GLY A 15 -4.74 -20.17 -3.43
CA GLY A 15 -3.59 -19.30 -3.37
C GLY A 15 -3.64 -18.37 -2.17
N ASP A 16 -4.83 -17.84 -1.89
CA ASP A 16 -5.01 -16.96 -0.73
C ASP A 16 -4.74 -17.69 0.56
N LYS A 17 -5.21 -18.94 0.67
CA LYS A 17 -4.96 -19.73 1.87
C LYS A 17 -3.48 -20.03 2.06
N GLU A 18 -2.77 -20.30 0.98
CA GLU A 18 -1.33 -20.54 1.05
C GLU A 18 -0.60 -19.29 1.50
N SER A 19 -1.01 -18.14 0.99
CA SER A 19 -0.39 -16.86 1.38
C SER A 19 -0.62 -16.59 2.86
N LEU A 20 -1.83 -16.83 3.34
CA LEU A 20 -2.14 -16.63 4.76
C LEU A 20 -1.34 -17.59 5.63
N ALA A 21 -1.13 -18.83 5.19
CA ALA A 21 -0.30 -19.77 5.94
C ALA A 21 1.13 -19.30 6.03
N ILE A 22 1.68 -18.74 4.94
CA ILE A 22 3.04 -18.19 4.96
C ILE A 22 3.13 -17.02 5.94
N LEU A 23 2.12 -16.14 5.95
CA LEU A 23 2.07 -15.05 6.89
C LEU A 23 2.04 -15.54 8.34
N ALA A 24 1.29 -16.62 8.60
CA ALA A 24 1.19 -17.18 9.94
C ALA A 24 2.53 -17.68 10.44
N GLU A 25 3.41 -18.14 9.55
CA GLU A 25 4.71 -18.68 9.93
C GLU A 25 5.78 -17.63 10.19
N GLY A 26 5.70 -16.50 9.53
CA GLY A 26 6.77 -15.52 9.67
C GLY A 26 6.34 -14.08 9.54
N GLY A 27 5.15 -13.91 9.00
CA GLY A 27 4.67 -12.58 8.71
C GLY A 27 5.37 -11.97 7.52
N ALA A 28 4.92 -10.79 7.16
CA ALA A 28 5.51 -10.03 6.06
C ALA A 28 5.72 -8.60 6.49
N THR A 29 6.91 -8.09 6.23
CA THR A 29 7.27 -6.73 6.60
C THR A 29 6.93 -5.79 5.44
N ILE A 30 6.30 -4.68 5.76
CA ILE A 30 6.03 -3.63 4.80
C ILE A 30 7.01 -2.49 5.06
N TYR A 31 7.68 -2.05 3.99
CA TYR A 31 8.68 -0.98 4.06
C TYR A 31 8.04 0.32 3.55
N SER A 32 8.54 1.45 4.03
CA SER A 32 7.90 2.71 3.69
C SER A 32 8.09 3.06 2.22
N PRO A 33 6.99 3.33 1.50
CA PRO A 33 7.11 3.78 0.12
C PRO A 33 7.41 5.27 0.00
N ILE A 34 7.30 6.04 1.11
CA ILE A 34 7.35 7.49 1.09
C ILE A 34 8.17 7.98 2.27
N LYS A 35 8.97 9.02 2.04
CA LYS A 35 9.64 9.72 3.13
C LYS A 35 8.66 10.70 3.77
N GLY A 36 8.57 10.70 5.09
CA GLY A 36 7.68 11.62 5.79
C GLY A 36 7.49 11.24 7.23
N GLU A 37 6.34 11.56 7.75
CA GLU A 37 6.01 11.32 9.16
C GLU A 37 4.80 10.39 9.25
N ILE A 38 4.94 9.30 10.01
CA ILE A 38 3.85 8.36 10.26
C ILE A 38 2.90 8.93 11.29
N ILE A 39 1.62 8.84 10.98
CA ILE A 39 0.56 9.10 11.95
C ILE A 39 -0.35 7.88 12.01
N ASP A 40 -1.06 7.74 13.14
CA ASP A 40 -2.00 6.65 13.32
C ASP A 40 -3.14 6.79 12.31
N ILE A 41 -3.59 5.66 11.76
CA ILE A 41 -4.65 5.69 10.75
C ILE A 41 -5.93 6.34 11.28
N SER A 42 -6.19 6.23 12.59
CA SER A 42 -7.38 6.83 13.19
C SER A 42 -7.34 8.35 13.19
N GLU A 43 -6.16 8.94 12.95
CA GLU A 43 -6.02 10.40 12.92
C GLU A 43 -6.26 11.01 11.55
N VAL A 44 -6.47 10.17 10.53
CA VAL A 44 -6.73 10.65 9.17
C VAL A 44 -8.10 11.33 9.15
N PRO A 45 -8.19 12.58 8.66
CA PRO A 45 -9.48 13.29 8.66
C PRO A 45 -10.37 12.87 7.48
N ASP A 46 -10.62 11.58 7.38
CA ASP A 46 -11.47 10.96 6.37
C ASP A 46 -11.94 9.64 6.96
N LYS A 47 -13.25 9.51 7.19
CA LYS A 47 -13.79 8.37 7.91
C LYS A 47 -13.55 7.04 7.20
N VAL A 48 -13.48 7.05 5.87
CA VAL A 48 -13.21 5.83 5.11
C VAL A 48 -11.90 5.21 5.59
N PHE A 49 -10.91 6.03 5.93
CA PHE A 49 -9.61 5.55 6.39
C PHE A 49 -9.54 5.47 7.91
N SER A 50 -10.01 6.51 8.61
CA SER A 50 -9.87 6.54 10.07
C SER A 50 -10.68 5.46 10.77
N GLU A 51 -11.78 5.03 10.16
CA GLU A 51 -12.61 3.96 10.70
C GLU A 51 -12.26 2.60 10.10
N LYS A 52 -11.17 2.55 9.34
CA LYS A 52 -10.62 1.30 8.78
C LYS A 52 -11.59 0.61 7.82
N MET A 53 -12.41 1.38 7.13
CA MET A 53 -13.37 0.82 6.19
C MET A 53 -12.69 0.21 4.98
N MET A 54 -11.52 0.74 4.57
CA MET A 54 -10.74 0.20 3.46
C MET A 54 -9.73 -0.83 3.93
N GLY A 55 -9.43 -0.88 5.23
CA GLY A 55 -8.42 -1.76 5.78
C GLY A 55 -7.67 -1.08 6.90
N ASN A 56 -6.73 -1.80 7.52
CA ASN A 56 -5.91 -1.27 8.59
C ASN A 56 -4.51 -0.97 8.06
N GLY A 57 -3.86 0.00 8.67
CA GLY A 57 -2.51 0.39 8.29
C GLY A 57 -2.10 1.64 9.02
N ILE A 58 -1.41 2.51 8.30
CA ILE A 58 -0.95 3.79 8.82
C ILE A 58 -1.23 4.87 7.78
N ALA A 59 -0.91 6.11 8.13
CA ALA A 59 -0.86 7.18 7.14
C ALA A 59 0.47 7.89 7.26
N ILE A 60 0.90 8.53 6.19
CA ILE A 60 2.15 9.27 6.16
C ILE A 60 1.84 10.70 5.71
N ILE A 61 2.43 11.67 6.41
CA ILE A 61 2.49 13.06 5.96
C ILE A 61 3.74 13.15 5.09
N PRO A 62 3.60 13.22 3.75
CA PRO A 62 4.76 13.09 2.87
C PRO A 62 5.62 14.35 2.90
N GLU A 63 6.93 14.16 2.85
CA GLU A 63 7.90 15.25 2.69
C GLU A 63 8.32 15.41 1.25
N THR A 64 8.16 14.38 0.43
CA THR A 64 8.47 14.41 -1.00
C THR A 64 7.35 13.74 -1.76
N GLY A 65 7.35 13.93 -3.07
CA GLY A 65 6.35 13.32 -3.94
C GLY A 65 6.80 12.01 -4.57
N GLU A 66 7.81 11.35 -4.03
CA GLU A 66 8.31 10.10 -4.61
C GLU A 66 7.71 8.91 -3.87
N VAL A 67 7.10 8.00 -4.64
CA VAL A 67 6.50 6.78 -4.08
C VAL A 67 7.21 5.59 -4.70
N VAL A 68 7.79 4.73 -3.85
CA VAL A 68 8.52 3.54 -4.31
C VAL A 68 7.82 2.28 -3.79
N ALA A 69 8.15 1.14 -4.39
CA ALA A 69 7.55 -0.12 -4.01
C ALA A 69 7.94 -0.49 -2.57
N PRO A 70 6.94 -0.84 -1.72
CA PRO A 70 7.19 -1.18 -0.32
C PRO A 70 7.59 -2.64 -0.12
N PHE A 71 7.64 -3.42 -1.18
CA PHE A 71 7.96 -4.85 -1.12
C PHE A 71 8.15 -5.35 -2.55
N ASP A 72 8.64 -6.59 -2.67
CA ASP A 72 8.63 -7.31 -3.93
C ASP A 72 7.23 -7.87 -4.16
N GLY A 73 6.75 -7.77 -5.39
CA GLY A 73 5.43 -8.26 -5.70
C GLY A 73 4.96 -7.76 -7.05
N LYS A 74 3.75 -7.21 -7.10
CA LYS A 74 3.13 -6.81 -8.35
C LYS A 74 2.33 -5.52 -8.16
N LEU A 75 2.38 -4.66 -9.16
CA LEU A 75 1.47 -3.51 -9.23
C LEU A 75 0.19 -4.02 -9.85
N LYS A 76 -0.86 -4.17 -9.04
CA LYS A 76 -2.09 -4.80 -9.49
C LYS A 76 -3.04 -3.83 -10.15
N MET A 77 -3.07 -2.59 -9.70
CA MET A 77 -4.10 -1.68 -10.15
C MET A 77 -3.61 -0.24 -10.08
N THR A 78 -3.92 0.52 -11.12
CA THR A 78 -3.78 1.97 -11.10
C THR A 78 -5.16 2.55 -11.40
N PHE A 79 -5.37 3.80 -10.98
CA PHE A 79 -6.65 4.47 -11.21
C PHE A 79 -6.47 5.50 -12.34
N PRO A 80 -7.51 5.73 -13.15
CA PRO A 80 -7.40 6.79 -14.19
C PRO A 80 -7.03 8.14 -13.61
N THR A 81 -7.42 8.42 -12.37
CA THR A 81 -7.11 9.66 -11.67
C THR A 81 -5.74 9.64 -11.00
N LYS A 82 -5.01 8.51 -11.06
CA LYS A 82 -3.58 8.38 -10.72
C LYS A 82 -3.22 8.70 -9.27
N HIS A 83 -4.20 8.92 -8.41
CA HIS A 83 -3.95 9.32 -7.01
C HIS A 83 -3.72 8.11 -6.10
N ALA A 84 -4.04 6.92 -6.57
CA ALA A 84 -3.94 5.71 -5.76
C ALA A 84 -3.44 4.54 -6.60
N ILE A 85 -2.77 3.61 -5.93
CA ILE A 85 -2.31 2.37 -6.57
C ILE A 85 -2.56 1.21 -5.63
N GLY A 86 -2.86 0.05 -6.23
CA GLY A 86 -3.05 -1.20 -5.51
C GLY A 86 -1.91 -2.15 -5.80
N LEU A 87 -1.33 -2.72 -4.76
CA LEU A 87 -0.15 -3.58 -4.85
C LEU A 87 -0.45 -4.92 -4.21
N GLU A 88 0.26 -5.94 -4.65
CA GLU A 88 0.18 -7.26 -4.01
C GLU A 88 1.58 -7.78 -3.80
N SER A 89 1.91 -8.13 -2.54
CA SER A 89 3.23 -8.66 -2.23
C SER A 89 3.32 -10.14 -2.65
N LYS A 90 4.55 -10.67 -2.66
CA LYS A 90 4.74 -12.09 -2.96
C LYS A 90 4.05 -12.99 -1.93
N GLU A 91 3.87 -12.49 -0.70
CA GLU A 91 3.17 -13.22 0.34
C GLU A 91 1.65 -13.11 0.23
N GLY A 92 1.15 -12.30 -0.71
CA GLY A 92 -0.28 -12.17 -0.93
C GLY A 92 -0.94 -11.00 -0.21
N ILE A 93 -0.15 -10.11 0.40
CA ILE A 93 -0.69 -8.92 1.06
C ILE A 93 -1.15 -7.93 -0.01
N GLU A 94 -2.40 -7.47 0.10
CA GLU A 94 -2.91 -6.45 -0.79
C GLU A 94 -2.86 -5.10 -0.08
N LEU A 95 -2.14 -4.17 -0.69
CA LEU A 95 -1.87 -2.88 -0.10
C LEU A 95 -2.39 -1.77 -1.00
N LEU A 96 -3.07 -0.81 -0.40
CA LEU A 96 -3.53 0.39 -1.10
C LEU A 96 -2.70 1.57 -0.63
N ILE A 97 -2.12 2.31 -1.57
CA ILE A 97 -1.47 3.59 -1.30
C ILE A 97 -2.36 4.66 -1.92
N HIS A 98 -2.92 5.53 -1.08
CA HIS A 98 -3.86 6.57 -1.53
C HIS A 98 -3.22 7.92 -1.23
N PHE A 99 -2.65 8.56 -2.25
CA PHE A 99 -1.85 9.77 -2.03
C PHE A 99 -2.76 10.99 -1.86
N GLY A 100 -2.79 11.52 -0.65
CA GLY A 100 -3.62 12.67 -0.30
C GLY A 100 -5.07 12.29 -0.04
N LEU A 101 -5.86 13.27 0.35
CA LEU A 101 -7.29 13.09 0.62
C LEU A 101 -8.10 13.90 -0.39
N GLU A 102 -9.17 13.30 -0.91
CA GLU A 102 -10.03 13.88 -1.95
C GLU A 102 -9.28 14.18 -3.23
N THR A 103 -8.15 13.53 -3.44
CA THR A 103 -7.29 13.78 -4.60
C THR A 103 -7.84 13.19 -5.89
N VAL A 104 -8.87 12.33 -5.79
CA VAL A 104 -9.59 11.87 -6.97
C VAL A 104 -10.14 13.05 -7.78
N GLN A 105 -10.47 14.14 -7.10
CA GLN A 105 -11.06 15.33 -7.74
C GLN A 105 -10.06 16.09 -8.60
N LEU A 106 -8.77 15.81 -8.47
CA LEU A 106 -7.74 16.47 -9.29
C LEU A 106 -7.64 15.87 -10.69
N GLU A 107 -8.32 14.76 -10.94
CA GLU A 107 -8.42 14.12 -12.25
C GLU A 107 -7.06 13.83 -12.87
N GLY A 108 -6.12 13.43 -12.03
CA GLY A 108 -4.79 13.02 -12.45
C GLY A 108 -3.75 14.11 -12.45
N GLN A 109 -4.16 15.36 -12.25
CA GLN A 109 -3.19 16.46 -12.26
C GLN A 109 -2.32 16.40 -11.02
N GLY A 110 -1.01 16.53 -11.22
CA GLY A 110 -0.04 16.45 -10.14
C GLY A 110 0.49 15.05 -9.90
N PHE A 111 0.02 14.06 -10.65
CA PHE A 111 0.43 12.66 -10.48
C PHE A 111 0.99 12.10 -11.78
N GLU A 112 2.04 11.29 -11.65
CA GLU A 112 2.60 10.54 -12.77
C GLU A 112 2.85 9.11 -12.31
N ILE A 113 2.25 8.13 -13.01
CA ILE A 113 2.47 6.71 -12.72
C ILE A 113 3.69 6.27 -13.52
N LEU A 114 4.65 5.62 -12.83
CA LEU A 114 5.94 5.26 -13.40
C LEU A 114 6.05 3.78 -13.74
N ALA A 115 5.03 2.99 -13.45
CA ALA A 115 5.03 1.54 -13.72
C ALA A 115 3.66 1.16 -14.27
N GLU A 116 3.61 0.01 -14.94
CA GLU A 116 2.36 -0.44 -15.58
C GLU A 116 1.62 -1.42 -14.68
N ALA A 117 0.30 -1.38 -14.75
CA ALA A 117 -0.53 -2.34 -14.03
C ALA A 117 -0.23 -3.76 -14.52
N ASP A 118 -0.35 -4.71 -13.61
CA ASP A 118 -0.11 -6.14 -13.84
C ASP A 118 1.36 -6.47 -14.15
N THR A 119 2.29 -5.62 -13.71
CA THR A 119 3.72 -5.92 -13.86
C THR A 119 4.35 -6.17 -12.51
N ASP A 120 5.45 -6.93 -12.53
CA ASP A 120 6.21 -7.22 -11.32
C ASP A 120 6.95 -5.97 -10.87
N ILE A 121 7.09 -5.84 -9.54
CA ILE A 121 7.84 -4.75 -8.93
C ILE A 121 8.82 -5.33 -7.91
N ILE A 122 9.88 -4.59 -7.68
CA ILE A 122 10.83 -4.93 -6.62
C ILE A 122 10.90 -3.77 -5.63
N LYS A 123 11.16 -4.10 -4.37
CA LYS A 123 11.23 -3.12 -3.30
C LYS A 123 12.15 -1.96 -3.70
N GLY A 124 11.68 -0.75 -3.52
CA GLY A 124 12.44 0.46 -3.85
C GLY A 124 12.25 0.97 -5.26
N GLN A 125 11.58 0.20 -6.12
CA GLN A 125 11.33 0.63 -7.49
C GLN A 125 10.40 1.84 -7.51
N PRO A 126 10.73 2.88 -8.29
CA PRO A 126 9.82 4.03 -8.39
C PRO A 126 8.49 3.63 -9.02
N LEU A 127 7.39 4.01 -8.36
CA LEU A 127 6.05 3.68 -8.83
C LEU A 127 5.24 4.92 -9.20
N MET A 128 5.46 6.03 -8.50
CA MET A 128 4.66 7.23 -8.71
C MET A 128 5.49 8.45 -8.38
N LYS A 129 5.31 9.50 -9.18
CA LYS A 129 5.91 10.80 -8.92
C LYS A 129 4.79 11.82 -8.75
N VAL A 130 4.82 12.57 -7.67
CA VAL A 130 3.77 13.50 -7.30
C VAL A 130 4.35 14.89 -7.15
N ASP A 131 3.67 15.86 -7.75
CA ASP A 131 3.98 17.28 -7.54
C ASP A 131 3.37 17.68 -6.21
N LEU A 132 4.16 17.58 -5.14
CA LEU A 132 3.65 17.76 -3.79
C LEU A 132 3.11 19.17 -3.55
N ASP A 133 3.75 20.17 -4.12
CA ASP A 133 3.27 21.54 -3.99
C ASP A 133 1.91 21.71 -4.65
N TYR A 134 1.74 21.08 -5.82
CA TYR A 134 0.44 21.14 -6.50
C TYR A 134 -0.65 20.53 -5.60
N ILE A 135 -0.36 19.36 -5.00
CA ILE A 135 -1.32 18.70 -4.14
C ILE A 135 -1.63 19.55 -2.92
N LYS A 136 -0.60 20.15 -2.30
CA LYS A 136 -0.81 21.03 -1.15
C LYS A 136 -1.75 22.19 -1.47
N ASN A 137 -1.68 22.71 -2.69
CA ASN A 137 -2.42 23.89 -3.07
C ASN A 137 -3.81 23.58 -3.62
N HIS A 138 -4.09 22.34 -4.00
CA HIS A 138 -5.33 22.00 -4.71
C HIS A 138 -6.14 20.87 -4.08
N ALA A 139 -5.59 20.16 -3.10
CA ALA A 139 -6.29 19.06 -2.45
C ALA A 139 -6.59 19.43 -1.01
N ASP A 140 -7.47 18.65 -0.39
CA ASP A 140 -7.82 18.86 1.00
C ASP A 140 -6.66 18.59 1.92
N SER A 141 -5.83 17.58 1.59
CA SER A 141 -4.72 17.18 2.45
C SER A 141 -3.74 16.33 1.66
N THR A 142 -2.46 16.41 2.03
CA THR A 142 -1.43 15.54 1.49
C THR A 142 -1.30 14.23 2.26
N VAL A 143 -1.99 14.10 3.39
CA VAL A 143 -1.95 12.87 4.20
C VAL A 143 -2.24 11.67 3.31
N THR A 144 -1.39 10.66 3.40
CA THR A 144 -1.40 9.52 2.48
C THR A 144 -1.62 8.23 3.25
N PRO A 145 -2.86 7.70 3.25
CA PRO A 145 -3.13 6.39 3.87
C PRO A 145 -2.43 5.26 3.12
N ILE A 146 -1.89 4.32 3.88
CA ILE A 146 -1.28 3.09 3.39
C ILE A 146 -1.91 1.96 4.18
N VAL A 147 -2.81 1.21 3.54
CA VAL A 147 -3.64 0.23 4.25
C VAL A 147 -3.60 -1.13 3.58
N VAL A 148 -3.67 -2.17 4.40
CA VAL A 148 -3.81 -3.55 3.94
C VAL A 148 -5.29 -3.82 3.79
N THR A 149 -5.72 -4.16 2.57
CA THR A 149 -7.13 -4.33 2.27
C THR A 149 -7.63 -5.75 2.49
N ASN A 150 -6.72 -6.73 2.62
CA ASN A 150 -7.10 -8.14 2.80
C ASN A 150 -6.55 -8.73 4.10
N LEU A 151 -6.67 -7.97 5.19
CA LEU A 151 -6.06 -8.35 6.46
C LEU A 151 -6.70 -9.58 7.13
N GLU A 152 -7.84 -9.99 6.71
CA GLU A 152 -8.69 -11.06 7.25
C GLU A 152 -7.93 -12.13 8.03
N GLY A 153 -8.20 -12.20 9.34
CA GLY A 153 -7.59 -13.21 10.18
C GLY A 153 -6.13 -12.95 10.54
N SER A 154 -5.52 -11.95 9.93
CA SER A 154 -4.15 -11.55 10.22
C SER A 154 -4.16 -10.36 11.17
N THR A 155 -3.00 -10.10 11.77
CA THR A 155 -2.82 -8.92 12.62
C THR A 155 -1.78 -8.00 12.02
N LEU A 156 -1.84 -6.75 12.40
CA LEU A 156 -0.92 -5.75 11.92
C LEU A 156 -0.19 -5.14 13.11
N GLU A 157 1.14 -5.16 13.06
CA GLU A 157 1.96 -4.62 14.13
C GLU A 157 2.75 -3.43 13.59
N ILE A 158 2.54 -2.26 14.17
CA ILE A 158 3.27 -1.05 13.80
C ILE A 158 4.69 -1.15 14.36
N LEU A 159 5.70 -0.99 13.49
CA LEU A 159 7.09 -1.16 13.87
C LEU A 159 7.80 0.15 14.19
N THR A 160 7.25 1.27 13.72
CA THR A 160 7.86 2.57 13.95
C THR A 160 6.80 3.66 13.85
N ASN A 161 7.12 4.84 14.34
CA ASN A 161 6.29 6.02 14.18
C ASN A 161 7.21 7.23 14.07
N GLY A 162 6.62 8.40 13.82
CA GLY A 162 7.39 9.62 13.64
C GLY A 162 8.02 9.67 12.26
N HIS A 163 9.17 10.30 12.18
CA HIS A 163 9.86 10.52 10.91
C HIS A 163 10.44 9.23 10.36
N ILE A 164 10.23 8.97 9.07
CA ILE A 164 10.75 7.78 8.40
C ILE A 164 11.26 8.15 7.00
N ASP A 165 12.20 7.33 6.52
CA ASP A 165 12.71 7.42 5.15
C ASP A 165 12.12 6.29 4.31
N GLN A 166 12.20 6.44 2.98
CA GLN A 166 11.84 5.33 2.10
C GLN A 166 12.69 4.12 2.46
N GLY A 167 12.04 2.95 2.51
CA GLY A 167 12.72 1.70 2.80
C GLY A 167 12.80 1.36 4.27
N ASP A 168 12.43 2.25 5.18
CA ASP A 168 12.35 1.90 6.60
C ASP A 168 11.19 0.93 6.83
N LYS A 169 11.34 0.03 7.80
CA LYS A 169 10.25 -0.89 8.16
C LYS A 169 9.15 -0.10 8.85
N ILE A 170 7.91 -0.25 8.37
CA ILE A 170 6.81 0.51 8.96
C ILE A 170 5.82 -0.38 9.70
N PHE A 171 5.45 -1.53 9.16
CA PHE A 171 4.61 -2.46 9.93
C PHE A 171 4.81 -3.89 9.43
N LEU A 172 4.33 -4.81 10.25
CA LEU A 172 4.42 -6.25 10.02
C LEU A 172 3.02 -6.82 10.00
N VAL A 173 2.73 -7.67 9.02
CA VAL A 173 1.47 -8.40 8.93
C VAL A 173 1.76 -9.86 9.27
N LYS A 174 1.05 -10.39 10.23
CA LYS A 174 1.20 -11.78 10.66
C LYS A 174 -0.07 -12.56 10.50
#